data_85cbd4ccda4ca4f46a4f89e902e85fe1
#
_entry.id   85cbd4ccda4ca4f46a4f89e902e85fe1
#
_cell.length_a   1.000
_cell.length_b   1.000
_cell.length_c   1.000
_cell.angle_alpha   90.00
_cell.angle_beta   90.00
_cell.angle_gamma   90.00
#
_symmetry.space_group_name_H-M   'P 1'
#
loop_
_entity.id
_entity.type
_entity.pdbx_description
1 polymer ?
#
loop_
_entity_poly.entity_id
_entity_poly.type
_entity_poly.pdbx_seq_one_letter_code
_entity_poly.pdbx_strand_id
1 'polypeptide(L)'
;MMKIYPIPVPDEFRPASQGYAMPPHCPVEGYGVEQDFDLWLRQRPTILAPSIEEADWYYLPVYWNRLFIATWKWAQDEAAIERCTRYIEDLRGALDFSRVFTVCEWDLTTERQEIGIGEMTVLTAGRRDHTGIDVPLLCAPHGVPPMQYAKRHLASFVGNVGTSGWRQAMQEALEVYDGCLIEHAQNGSAYFRDVMTESYVALAPRGHRGQSFRFYEAMDMGVAPVLIGDMDTRPFKNWIDWDSCSYYVPDASELPGFLDGLDLEDALRRGVRAAQVYHEELRFGRWCRFVVPELLSVP
;
A
#
# COMPACT_ATOMS: atom_id res chain seq x y z
N MET A 1 -26.36 2.67 10.64
CA MET A 1 -25.33 2.27 9.63
C MET A 1 -24.60 3.54 9.24
N MET A 2 -23.27 3.56 9.33
CA MET A 2 -22.44 4.73 8.99
C MET A 2 -22.76 5.24 7.59
N LYS A 3 -22.86 6.53 7.46
CA LYS A 3 -23.12 7.26 6.23
C LYS A 3 -21.93 8.14 5.85
N ILE A 4 -21.50 8.04 4.61
CA ILE A 4 -20.34 8.77 4.07
C ILE A 4 -20.83 9.71 2.97
N TYR A 5 -20.48 10.99 3.08
CA TYR A 5 -20.72 11.99 2.05
C TYR A 5 -19.45 12.21 1.24
N PRO A 6 -19.42 11.86 -0.05
CA PRO A 6 -18.29 12.20 -0.91
C PRO A 6 -18.33 13.69 -1.25
N ILE A 7 -17.33 14.42 -0.79
CA ILE A 7 -17.20 15.86 -1.05
C ILE A 7 -17.04 16.08 -2.56
N PRO A 8 -17.81 16.97 -3.19
CA PRO A 8 -17.58 17.37 -4.58
C PRO A 8 -16.21 18.05 -4.70
N VAL A 9 -15.30 17.49 -5.50
CA VAL A 9 -13.99 18.10 -5.76
C VAL A 9 -13.84 18.49 -7.22
N PRO A 10 -13.11 19.59 -7.54
CA PRO A 10 -12.78 19.96 -8.91
C PRO A 10 -12.08 18.84 -9.67
N ASP A 11 -12.35 18.75 -10.97
CA ASP A 11 -11.76 17.70 -11.83
C ASP A 11 -10.23 17.81 -11.89
N GLU A 12 -9.66 18.98 -11.74
CA GLU A 12 -8.21 19.19 -11.69
C GLU A 12 -7.53 18.45 -10.52
N PHE A 13 -8.24 18.16 -9.43
CA PHE A 13 -7.75 17.37 -8.29
C PHE A 13 -7.98 15.86 -8.46
N ARG A 14 -8.60 15.48 -9.58
CA ARG A 14 -8.85 14.08 -9.97
C ARG A 14 -8.34 13.79 -11.40
N PRO A 15 -7.05 14.03 -11.68
CA PRO A 15 -6.54 13.86 -13.05
C PRO A 15 -6.83 12.47 -13.60
N ALA A 16 -7.28 12.40 -14.86
CA ALA A 16 -7.62 11.14 -15.52
C ALA A 16 -6.41 10.23 -15.73
N SER A 17 -5.21 10.83 -15.91
CA SER A 17 -3.95 10.11 -16.04
C SER A 17 -2.82 10.85 -15.36
N GLN A 18 -1.68 10.19 -15.20
CA GLN A 18 -0.46 10.78 -14.61
C GLN A 18 0.46 11.40 -15.65
N GLY A 19 0.14 11.26 -16.94
CA GLY A 19 0.96 11.79 -18.02
C GLY A 19 2.28 11.05 -18.29
N TYR A 20 2.57 9.93 -17.60
CA TYR A 20 3.74 9.09 -17.86
C TYR A 20 3.42 7.60 -17.67
N ALA A 21 4.24 6.74 -18.30
CA ALA A 21 4.09 5.29 -18.19
C ALA A 21 4.39 4.79 -16.79
N MET A 22 3.48 4.03 -16.22
CA MET A 22 3.65 3.41 -14.91
C MET A 22 4.62 2.22 -14.97
N PRO A 23 5.37 1.96 -13.88
CA PRO A 23 6.13 0.74 -13.78
C PRO A 23 5.26 -0.51 -13.92
N PRO A 24 5.80 -1.64 -14.45
CA PRO A 24 5.02 -2.85 -14.73
C PRO A 24 4.30 -3.48 -13.53
N HIS A 25 4.72 -3.15 -12.31
CA HIS A 25 4.08 -3.63 -11.08
C HIS A 25 2.81 -2.86 -10.71
N CYS A 26 2.57 -1.72 -11.32
CA CYS A 26 1.33 -0.98 -11.13
C CYS A 26 0.23 -1.54 -12.04
N PRO A 27 -1.02 -1.68 -11.52
CA PRO A 27 -2.02 -2.51 -12.20
C PRO A 27 -2.57 -1.95 -13.50
N VAL A 28 -2.83 -0.67 -13.59
CA VAL A 28 -3.32 0.01 -14.80
C VAL A 28 -2.96 1.46 -14.67
N GLU A 29 -2.40 2.06 -15.68
CA GLU A 29 -2.03 3.48 -15.81
C GLU A 29 -2.48 4.40 -14.64
N GLY A 30 -1.90 4.19 -13.44
CA GLY A 30 -2.18 4.99 -12.25
C GLY A 30 -3.51 4.69 -11.54
N TYR A 31 -4.13 3.55 -11.78
CA TYR A 31 -5.26 3.09 -10.98
C TYR A 31 -4.74 2.47 -9.68
N GLY A 32 -4.88 3.21 -8.59
CA GLY A 32 -4.43 2.81 -7.27
C GLY A 32 -5.58 2.79 -6.26
N VAL A 33 -5.22 2.80 -4.98
CA VAL A 33 -6.21 2.73 -3.88
C VAL A 33 -7.20 3.90 -3.87
N GLU A 34 -6.80 5.07 -4.32
CA GLU A 34 -7.65 6.27 -4.36
C GLU A 34 -8.85 6.06 -5.29
N GLN A 35 -8.59 5.60 -6.51
CA GLN A 35 -9.61 5.34 -7.52
C GLN A 35 -10.45 4.12 -7.15
N ASP A 36 -9.81 3.09 -6.59
CA ASP A 36 -10.49 1.85 -6.20
C ASP A 36 -11.52 2.12 -5.09
N PHE A 37 -11.14 2.90 -4.08
CA PHE A 37 -12.07 3.25 -3.01
C PHE A 37 -13.20 4.18 -3.49
N ASP A 38 -12.90 5.20 -4.29
CA ASP A 38 -13.92 6.11 -4.83
C ASP A 38 -14.95 5.34 -5.67
N LEU A 39 -14.49 4.44 -6.54
CA LEU A 39 -15.38 3.58 -7.33
C LEU A 39 -16.20 2.64 -6.44
N TRP A 40 -15.56 1.99 -5.47
CA TRP A 40 -16.20 1.08 -4.52
C TRP A 40 -17.31 1.76 -3.72
N LEU A 41 -17.04 2.98 -3.22
CA LEU A 41 -18.00 3.76 -2.43
C LEU A 41 -19.23 4.16 -3.27
N ARG A 42 -19.02 4.67 -4.49
CA ARG A 42 -20.09 5.09 -5.40
C ARG A 42 -21.03 3.97 -5.82
N GLN A 43 -20.56 2.73 -5.81
CA GLN A 43 -21.37 1.54 -6.10
C GLN A 43 -22.24 1.08 -4.91
N ARG A 44 -22.22 1.80 -3.77
CA ARG A 44 -22.90 1.38 -2.52
C ARG A 44 -23.81 2.46 -1.96
N PRO A 45 -24.99 2.64 -2.58
CA PRO A 45 -25.93 3.70 -2.18
C PRO A 45 -26.40 3.60 -0.73
N THR A 46 -26.31 2.39 -0.13
CA THR A 46 -26.67 2.18 1.27
C THR A 46 -25.71 2.83 2.26
N ILE A 47 -24.47 3.08 1.86
CA ILE A 47 -23.43 3.76 2.68
C ILE A 47 -23.37 5.25 2.35
N LEU A 48 -23.81 5.67 1.18
CA LEU A 48 -23.80 7.08 0.80
C LEU A 48 -24.78 7.87 1.62
N ALA A 49 -24.32 9.03 2.12
CA ALA A 49 -25.18 10.06 2.67
C ALA A 49 -25.80 10.87 1.53
N PRO A 50 -27.11 11.17 1.56
CA PRO A 50 -27.76 11.99 0.54
C PRO A 50 -27.40 13.48 0.66
N SER A 51 -26.99 13.92 1.85
CA SER A 51 -26.57 15.29 2.13
C SER A 51 -25.46 15.34 3.18
N ILE A 52 -24.83 16.50 3.34
CA ILE A 52 -23.80 16.75 4.35
C ILE A 52 -24.34 16.56 5.77
N GLU A 53 -25.58 17.00 6.02
CA GLU A 53 -26.24 16.97 7.33
C GLU A 53 -26.52 15.54 7.81
N GLU A 54 -26.69 14.61 6.88
CA GLU A 54 -26.98 13.20 7.17
C GLU A 54 -25.72 12.33 7.20
N ALA A 55 -24.53 12.90 6.98
CA ALA A 55 -23.28 12.16 6.97
C ALA A 55 -22.69 12.00 8.36
N ASP A 56 -22.17 10.81 8.64
CA ASP A 56 -21.29 10.55 9.78
C ASP A 56 -19.84 10.95 9.47
N TRP A 57 -19.40 10.72 8.21
CA TRP A 57 -18.07 11.02 7.71
C TRP A 57 -18.12 11.70 6.34
N TYR A 58 -17.08 12.51 6.07
CA TYR A 58 -16.90 13.20 4.80
C TYR A 58 -15.69 12.61 4.08
N TYR A 59 -15.89 12.05 2.91
CA TYR A 59 -14.80 11.52 2.08
C TYR A 59 -14.31 12.60 1.11
N LEU A 60 -13.02 12.91 1.15
CA LEU A 60 -12.35 13.83 0.22
C LEU A 60 -11.70 13.03 -0.92
N PRO A 61 -12.35 12.91 -2.11
CA PRO A 61 -11.88 12.07 -3.21
C PRO A 61 -10.84 12.78 -4.09
N VAL A 62 -9.76 13.27 -3.52
CA VAL A 62 -8.61 13.78 -4.26
C VAL A 62 -7.74 12.60 -4.70
N TYR A 63 -7.30 12.59 -5.96
CA TYR A 63 -6.38 11.57 -6.47
C TYR A 63 -4.95 12.03 -6.26
N TRP A 64 -4.49 11.95 -5.00
CA TRP A 64 -3.23 12.49 -4.53
C TRP A 64 -2.03 12.02 -5.32
N ASN A 65 -1.94 10.72 -5.57
CA ASN A 65 -0.81 10.16 -6.30
C ASN A 65 -0.73 10.76 -7.72
N ARG A 66 -1.84 10.87 -8.41
CA ARG A 66 -1.90 11.49 -9.74
C ARG A 66 -1.66 12.99 -9.69
N LEU A 67 -2.26 13.68 -8.72
CA LEU A 67 -2.08 15.12 -8.53
C LEU A 67 -0.61 15.44 -8.26
N PHE A 68 0.03 14.74 -7.33
CA PHE A 68 1.45 14.91 -7.01
C PHE A 68 2.36 14.64 -8.18
N ILE A 69 2.14 13.57 -8.90
CA ILE A 69 2.97 13.18 -10.03
C ILE A 69 2.77 14.15 -11.20
N ALA A 70 1.51 14.50 -11.50
CA ALA A 70 1.20 15.35 -12.64
C ALA A 70 1.60 16.81 -12.43
N THR A 71 1.46 17.33 -11.20
CA THR A 71 1.58 18.77 -10.95
C THR A 71 2.81 19.12 -10.12
N TRP A 72 3.06 18.43 -9.03
CA TRP A 72 4.09 18.86 -8.08
C TRP A 72 5.46 18.28 -8.37
N LYS A 73 5.56 16.96 -8.52
CA LYS A 73 6.87 16.29 -8.60
C LYS A 73 7.53 16.42 -9.97
N TRP A 74 6.75 16.51 -11.02
CA TRP A 74 7.26 16.47 -12.39
C TRP A 74 7.05 17.77 -13.17
N ALA A 75 5.94 18.47 -12.93
CA ALA A 75 5.64 19.72 -13.62
C ALA A 75 6.01 20.97 -12.81
N GLN A 76 6.32 20.84 -11.52
CA GLN A 76 6.61 21.97 -10.60
C GLN A 76 5.54 23.08 -10.69
N ASP A 77 4.28 22.69 -10.76
CA ASP A 77 3.15 23.62 -10.84
C ASP A 77 2.77 24.11 -9.43
N GLU A 78 3.50 25.13 -8.95
CA GLU A 78 3.24 25.75 -7.64
C GLU A 78 1.79 26.27 -7.54
N ALA A 79 1.24 26.76 -8.64
CA ALA A 79 -0.13 27.27 -8.66
C ALA A 79 -1.18 26.15 -8.42
N ALA A 80 -0.90 24.92 -8.82
CA ALA A 80 -1.79 23.79 -8.52
C ALA A 80 -1.78 23.44 -7.03
N ILE A 81 -0.63 23.53 -6.38
CA ILE A 81 -0.51 23.33 -4.93
C ILE A 81 -1.29 24.42 -4.19
N GLU A 82 -1.10 25.67 -4.56
CA GLU A 82 -1.83 26.79 -3.97
C GLU A 82 -3.35 26.65 -4.13
N ARG A 83 -3.83 26.21 -5.32
CA ARG A 83 -5.26 25.97 -5.54
C ARG A 83 -5.78 24.84 -4.67
N CYS A 84 -5.04 23.74 -4.55
CA CYS A 84 -5.42 22.62 -3.68
C CYS A 84 -5.44 23.03 -2.21
N THR A 85 -4.43 23.75 -1.74
CA THR A 85 -4.35 24.26 -0.37
C THR A 85 -5.54 25.18 -0.06
N ARG A 86 -5.79 26.15 -0.95
CA ARG A 86 -6.93 27.08 -0.79
C ARG A 86 -8.27 26.34 -0.74
N TYR A 87 -8.45 25.36 -1.63
CA TYR A 87 -9.66 24.53 -1.61
C TYR A 87 -9.85 23.81 -0.28
N ILE A 88 -8.76 23.26 0.30
CA ILE A 88 -8.80 22.58 1.60
C ILE A 88 -9.08 23.57 2.74
N GLU A 89 -8.53 24.78 2.68
CA GLU A 89 -8.83 25.85 3.65
C GLU A 89 -10.30 26.28 3.60
N ASP A 90 -10.88 26.39 2.40
CA ASP A 90 -12.31 26.68 2.23
C ASP A 90 -13.18 25.56 2.83
N LEU A 91 -12.81 24.30 2.61
CA LEU A 91 -13.50 23.14 3.22
C LEU A 91 -13.39 23.17 4.75
N ARG A 92 -12.24 23.53 5.31
CA ARG A 92 -12.04 23.62 6.76
C ARG A 92 -12.94 24.68 7.39
N GLY A 93 -13.22 25.76 6.69
CA GLY A 93 -14.18 26.77 7.13
C GLY A 93 -15.63 26.30 7.12
N ALA A 94 -15.94 25.23 6.38
CA ALA A 94 -17.31 24.76 6.14
C ALA A 94 -17.64 23.43 6.83
N LEU A 95 -16.63 22.58 7.13
CA LEU A 95 -16.82 21.22 7.64
C LEU A 95 -16.06 20.99 8.94
N ASP A 96 -16.57 20.07 9.75
CA ASP A 96 -15.82 19.49 10.86
C ASP A 96 -14.73 18.55 10.32
N PHE A 97 -13.48 19.00 10.35
CA PHE A 97 -12.34 18.28 9.77
C PHE A 97 -11.96 17.02 10.53
N SER A 98 -12.35 16.88 11.79
CA SER A 98 -12.16 15.62 12.53
C SER A 98 -12.99 14.47 11.94
N ARG A 99 -14.01 14.79 11.15
CA ARG A 99 -14.86 13.83 10.42
C ARG A 99 -14.52 13.74 8.93
N VAL A 100 -13.44 14.37 8.48
CA VAL A 100 -12.98 14.26 7.09
C VAL A 100 -11.93 13.17 6.99
N PHE A 101 -12.06 12.33 5.98
CA PHE A 101 -11.01 11.37 5.63
C PHE A 101 -10.71 11.39 4.14
N THR A 102 -9.51 10.95 3.81
CA THR A 102 -9.06 10.75 2.43
C THR A 102 -8.29 9.46 2.31
N VAL A 103 -8.21 8.92 1.09
CA VAL A 103 -7.39 7.76 0.75
C VAL A 103 -6.23 8.25 -0.09
N CYS A 104 -5.02 7.80 0.23
CA CYS A 104 -3.81 8.23 -0.45
C CYS A 104 -2.85 7.06 -0.66
N GLU A 105 -2.47 6.80 -1.90
CA GLU A 105 -1.42 5.82 -2.19
C GLU A 105 -0.03 6.36 -1.84
N TRP A 106 0.15 7.67 -1.97
CA TRP A 106 1.38 8.35 -1.62
C TRP A 106 1.44 8.68 -0.13
N ASP A 107 2.62 8.55 0.47
CA ASP A 107 2.84 9.08 1.80
C ASP A 107 2.98 10.62 1.73
N LEU A 108 2.01 11.29 2.33
CA LEU A 108 1.93 12.74 2.41
C LEU A 108 2.54 13.31 3.71
N THR A 109 3.38 12.55 4.42
CA THR A 109 3.84 12.95 5.76
C THR A 109 4.52 14.31 5.76
N THR A 110 5.35 14.59 4.77
CA THR A 110 6.03 15.89 4.64
C THR A 110 5.12 17.00 4.10
N GLU A 111 4.19 16.63 3.23
CA GLU A 111 3.31 17.56 2.51
C GLU A 111 2.00 17.86 3.24
N ARG A 112 1.63 17.05 4.23
CA ARG A 112 0.37 17.21 4.99
C ARG A 112 0.21 18.59 5.62
N GLN A 113 1.29 19.14 6.17
CA GLN A 113 1.27 20.46 6.79
C GLN A 113 1.15 21.57 5.75
N GLU A 114 1.85 21.43 4.61
CA GLU A 114 1.87 22.42 3.54
C GLU A 114 0.49 22.55 2.86
N ILE A 115 -0.21 21.42 2.64
CA ILE A 115 -1.54 21.40 2.03
C ILE A 115 -2.70 21.40 3.04
N GLY A 116 -2.40 21.45 4.34
CA GLY A 116 -3.40 21.62 5.38
C GLY A 116 -4.28 20.41 5.69
N ILE A 117 -3.85 19.17 5.39
CA ILE A 117 -4.63 17.94 5.66
C ILE A 117 -4.24 17.24 6.97
N GLY A 118 -3.44 17.86 7.82
CA GLY A 118 -2.93 17.24 9.06
C GLY A 118 -4.01 16.85 10.08
N GLU A 119 -5.19 17.47 10.01
CA GLU A 119 -6.32 17.22 10.91
C GLU A 119 -7.27 16.12 10.41
N MET A 120 -7.13 15.71 9.16
CA MET A 120 -7.95 14.64 8.58
C MET A 120 -7.44 13.25 8.97
N THR A 121 -8.35 12.28 8.93
CA THR A 121 -7.97 10.87 8.91
C THR A 121 -7.47 10.51 7.51
N VAL A 122 -6.18 10.13 7.41
CA VAL A 122 -5.59 9.70 6.14
C VAL A 122 -5.42 8.18 6.13
N LEU A 123 -6.10 7.52 5.18
CA LEU A 123 -5.88 6.11 4.87
C LEU A 123 -4.78 6.03 3.81
N THR A 124 -3.63 5.45 4.15
CA THR A 124 -2.45 5.51 3.28
C THR A 124 -1.80 4.15 3.01
N ALA A 125 -1.38 3.94 1.77
CA ALA A 125 -0.67 2.75 1.37
C ALA A 125 0.85 2.90 1.63
N GLY A 126 1.23 3.04 2.89
CA GLY A 126 2.65 3.08 3.29
C GLY A 126 3.06 4.34 4.02
N ARG A 127 2.48 4.55 5.18
CA ARG A 127 2.87 5.63 6.10
C ARG A 127 4.34 5.53 6.50
N ARG A 128 4.94 6.67 6.81
CA ARG A 128 6.32 6.79 7.31
C ARG A 128 6.40 7.08 8.80
N ASP A 129 5.30 7.48 9.40
CA ASP A 129 5.18 7.79 10.82
C ASP A 129 4.01 7.01 11.45
N HIS A 130 3.72 7.27 12.70
CA HIS A 130 2.64 6.61 13.44
C HIS A 130 1.25 7.21 13.15
N THR A 131 1.12 8.15 12.21
CA THR A 131 -0.16 8.77 11.88
C THR A 131 -0.82 8.12 10.66
N GLY A 132 -2.15 8.10 10.64
CA GLY A 132 -2.95 7.52 9.56
C GLY A 132 -3.23 6.03 9.74
N ILE A 133 -4.06 5.51 8.84
CA ILE A 133 -4.52 4.11 8.80
C ILE A 133 -3.88 3.43 7.60
N ASP A 134 -3.27 2.26 7.81
CA ASP A 134 -2.66 1.52 6.71
C ASP A 134 -3.73 0.91 5.79
N VAL A 135 -3.55 1.08 4.47
CA VAL A 135 -4.30 0.36 3.42
C VAL A 135 -3.31 -0.37 2.50
N PRO A 136 -3.72 -1.41 1.76
CA PRO A 136 -2.79 -2.18 0.94
C PRO A 136 -2.26 -1.38 -0.26
N LEU A 137 -1.05 -1.70 -0.72
CA LEU A 137 -0.60 -1.36 -2.07
C LEU A 137 -1.24 -2.33 -3.06
N LEU A 138 -1.91 -1.80 -4.08
CA LEU A 138 -2.47 -2.62 -5.15
C LEU A 138 -1.38 -2.90 -6.19
N CYS A 139 -1.13 -4.16 -6.48
CA CYS A 139 -0.18 -4.59 -7.51
C CYS A 139 -0.88 -5.19 -8.72
N ALA A 140 -0.17 -5.19 -9.87
CA ALA A 140 -0.63 -5.90 -11.05
C ALA A 140 -0.63 -7.42 -10.79
N PRO A 141 -1.67 -8.16 -11.26
CA PRO A 141 -1.68 -9.60 -11.12
C PRO A 141 -0.54 -10.22 -11.95
N HIS A 142 0.21 -11.14 -11.34
CA HIS A 142 1.33 -11.80 -12.01
C HIS A 142 0.92 -13.02 -12.83
N GLY A 143 -0.35 -13.46 -12.72
CA GLY A 143 -0.86 -14.60 -13.47
C GLY A 143 -0.17 -15.93 -13.16
N VAL A 144 0.40 -16.05 -11.97
CA VAL A 144 1.04 -17.29 -11.51
C VAL A 144 -0.05 -18.24 -11.01
N PRO A 145 -0.15 -19.46 -11.54
CA PRO A 145 -1.10 -20.43 -11.03
C PRO A 145 -0.81 -20.76 -9.56
N PRO A 146 -1.82 -20.96 -8.71
CA PRO A 146 -1.65 -21.37 -7.32
C PRO A 146 -1.25 -22.85 -7.24
N MET A 147 0.01 -23.13 -7.51
CA MET A 147 0.59 -24.47 -7.44
C MET A 147 1.88 -24.45 -6.62
N GLN A 148 2.27 -25.62 -6.10
CA GLN A 148 3.55 -25.73 -5.40
C GLN A 148 4.68 -25.79 -6.42
N TYR A 149 5.60 -24.84 -6.33
CA TYR A 149 6.84 -24.81 -7.09
C TYR A 149 7.97 -25.44 -6.27
N ALA A 150 8.91 -26.09 -6.96
CA ALA A 150 10.12 -26.60 -6.31
C ALA A 150 10.92 -25.42 -5.73
N LYS A 151 11.21 -25.47 -4.42
CA LYS A 151 11.92 -24.40 -3.74
C LYS A 151 13.43 -24.57 -3.92
N ARG A 152 14.10 -23.49 -4.31
CA ARG A 152 15.56 -23.42 -4.52
C ARG A 152 16.23 -22.40 -3.61
N HIS A 153 15.48 -21.42 -3.14
CA HIS A 153 15.97 -20.33 -2.30
C HIS A 153 15.27 -20.32 -0.96
N LEU A 154 16.02 -20.12 0.11
CA LEU A 154 15.45 -19.90 1.44
C LEU A 154 14.67 -18.60 1.45
N ALA A 155 15.29 -17.53 0.95
CA ALA A 155 14.66 -16.22 0.78
C ALA A 155 15.11 -15.56 -0.51
N SER A 156 14.27 -14.68 -1.08
CA SER A 156 14.68 -13.89 -2.23
C SER A 156 14.18 -12.46 -2.20
N PHE A 157 14.95 -11.58 -2.87
CA PHE A 157 14.54 -10.26 -3.27
C PHE A 157 15.05 -9.99 -4.69
N VAL A 158 14.13 -9.65 -5.59
CA VAL A 158 14.46 -9.18 -6.95
C VAL A 158 13.90 -7.78 -7.12
N GLY A 159 14.77 -6.79 -7.32
CA GLY A 159 14.35 -5.39 -7.45
C GLY A 159 15.51 -4.41 -7.33
N ASN A 160 15.21 -3.11 -7.36
CA ASN A 160 16.23 -2.09 -7.20
C ASN A 160 16.60 -1.90 -5.71
N VAL A 161 17.77 -2.38 -5.33
CA VAL A 161 18.30 -2.26 -3.96
C VAL A 161 18.61 -0.80 -3.61
N GLY A 162 19.02 0.01 -4.57
CA GLY A 162 19.40 1.41 -4.36
C GLY A 162 18.24 2.37 -4.04
N THR A 163 16.98 1.91 -4.01
CA THR A 163 15.83 2.80 -3.78
C THR A 163 15.61 3.20 -2.33
N SER A 164 16.17 2.49 -1.37
CA SER A 164 16.07 2.87 0.05
C SER A 164 17.19 2.28 0.89
N GLY A 165 17.52 2.94 2.01
CA GLY A 165 18.48 2.43 2.98
C GLY A 165 18.09 1.07 3.57
N TRP A 166 16.80 0.77 3.69
CA TRP A 166 16.29 -0.53 4.16
C TRP A 166 16.64 -1.69 3.22
N ARG A 167 16.63 -1.45 1.91
CA ARG A 167 17.03 -2.44 0.92
C ARG A 167 18.54 -2.67 0.92
N GLN A 168 19.29 -1.60 1.11
CA GLN A 168 20.74 -1.69 1.26
C GLN A 168 21.12 -2.46 2.53
N ALA A 169 20.51 -2.12 3.67
CA ALA A 169 20.73 -2.81 4.94
C ALA A 169 20.35 -4.30 4.86
N MET A 170 19.25 -4.65 4.18
CA MET A 170 18.87 -6.04 3.92
C MET A 170 19.95 -6.76 3.08
N GLN A 171 20.45 -6.12 2.02
CA GLN A 171 21.50 -6.69 1.19
C GLN A 171 22.78 -6.91 2.00
N GLU A 172 23.22 -5.94 2.79
CA GLU A 172 24.40 -6.02 3.64
C GLU A 172 24.25 -7.13 4.69
N ALA A 173 23.10 -7.25 5.34
CA ALA A 173 22.83 -8.26 6.36
C ALA A 173 22.88 -9.70 5.80
N LEU A 174 22.58 -9.87 4.52
CA LEU A 174 22.49 -11.19 3.86
C LEU A 174 23.58 -11.44 2.82
N GLU A 175 24.61 -10.57 2.71
CA GLU A 175 25.67 -10.66 1.69
C GLU A 175 26.39 -12.00 1.68
N VAL A 176 26.59 -12.58 2.85
CA VAL A 176 27.30 -13.86 3.03
C VAL A 176 26.36 -14.98 3.51
N TYR A 177 25.05 -14.79 3.45
CA TYR A 177 24.08 -15.74 3.94
C TYR A 177 23.70 -16.74 2.84
N ASP A 178 24.03 -18.02 3.04
CA ASP A 178 23.73 -19.07 2.08
C ASP A 178 22.23 -19.30 1.89
N GLY A 179 21.83 -19.59 0.64
CA GLY A 179 20.44 -19.87 0.29
C GLY A 179 19.58 -18.66 0.02
N CYS A 180 20.10 -17.44 0.17
CA CYS A 180 19.41 -16.20 -0.20
C CYS A 180 19.79 -15.72 -1.59
N LEU A 181 18.80 -15.25 -2.36
CA LEU A 181 19.01 -14.61 -3.65
C LEU A 181 18.57 -13.15 -3.60
N ILE A 182 19.52 -12.22 -3.69
CA ILE A 182 19.26 -10.78 -3.73
C ILE A 182 19.83 -10.23 -5.03
N GLU A 183 18.96 -9.81 -5.94
CA GLU A 183 19.38 -9.35 -7.24
C GLU A 183 18.73 -8.01 -7.65
N HIS A 184 19.55 -7.21 -8.33
CA HIS A 184 19.09 -6.02 -9.01
C HIS A 184 18.56 -6.39 -10.41
N ALA A 185 17.24 -6.54 -10.55
CA ALA A 185 16.61 -6.82 -11.84
C ALA A 185 15.32 -6.02 -12.03
N GLN A 186 14.88 -5.91 -13.29
CA GLN A 186 13.62 -5.25 -13.61
C GLN A 186 12.42 -6.10 -13.11
N ASN A 187 11.49 -5.42 -12.48
CA ASN A 187 10.25 -5.99 -11.97
C ASN A 187 9.36 -6.50 -13.12
N GLY A 188 8.57 -7.55 -12.84
CA GLY A 188 7.55 -8.05 -13.77
C GLY A 188 8.07 -8.97 -14.88
N SER A 189 9.38 -9.29 -14.91
CA SER A 189 9.94 -10.28 -15.82
C SER A 189 9.52 -11.71 -15.44
N ALA A 190 9.61 -12.63 -16.39
CA ALA A 190 9.43 -14.06 -16.11
C ALA A 190 10.43 -14.52 -15.02
N TYR A 191 11.66 -14.06 -15.12
CA TYR A 191 12.69 -14.32 -14.14
C TYR A 191 12.30 -13.89 -12.72
N PHE A 192 11.71 -12.71 -12.55
CA PHE A 192 11.21 -12.26 -11.25
C PHE A 192 10.18 -13.23 -10.66
N ARG A 193 9.22 -13.69 -11.50
CA ARG A 193 8.18 -14.64 -11.05
C ARG A 193 8.78 -16.00 -10.68
N ASP A 194 9.72 -16.49 -11.49
CA ASP A 194 10.37 -17.77 -11.26
C ASP A 194 11.14 -17.74 -9.92
N VAL A 195 12.00 -16.75 -9.70
CA VAL A 195 12.75 -16.60 -8.44
C VAL A 195 11.81 -16.47 -7.24
N MET A 196 10.75 -15.66 -7.35
CA MET A 196 9.79 -15.48 -6.27
C MET A 196 9.11 -16.80 -5.90
N THR A 197 8.58 -17.52 -6.91
CA THR A 197 7.84 -18.78 -6.67
C THR A 197 8.76 -19.93 -6.23
N GLU A 198 10.04 -19.90 -6.61
CA GLU A 198 11.06 -20.86 -6.18
C GLU A 198 11.68 -20.55 -4.78
N SER A 199 11.17 -19.53 -4.09
CA SER A 199 11.61 -19.14 -2.75
C SER A 199 10.64 -19.58 -1.66
N TYR A 200 11.15 -19.95 -0.47
CA TYR A 200 10.30 -20.22 0.69
C TYR A 200 9.65 -18.97 1.22
N VAL A 201 10.42 -17.86 1.32
CA VAL A 201 9.93 -16.56 1.71
C VAL A 201 10.39 -15.47 0.74
N ALA A 202 9.60 -14.42 0.60
CA ALA A 202 9.92 -13.25 -0.20
C ALA A 202 10.25 -12.07 0.69
N LEU A 203 11.47 -11.52 0.56
CA LEU A 203 11.88 -10.35 1.32
C LEU A 203 11.20 -9.10 0.75
N ALA A 204 10.54 -8.36 1.61
CA ALA A 204 9.79 -7.15 1.26
C ALA A 204 10.25 -5.95 2.10
N PRO A 205 11.51 -5.50 1.95
CA PRO A 205 11.98 -4.32 2.65
C PRO A 205 11.19 -3.10 2.22
N ARG A 206 10.88 -2.25 3.19
CA ARG A 206 10.19 -0.99 2.90
C ARG A 206 10.98 -0.17 1.88
N GLY A 207 10.24 0.49 1.00
CA GLY A 207 10.80 1.37 -0.01
C GLY A 207 11.01 2.79 0.54
N HIS A 208 10.74 3.78 -0.29
CA HIS A 208 10.65 5.17 0.17
C HIS A 208 9.49 5.38 1.16
N ARG A 209 8.48 4.51 1.10
CA ARG A 209 7.29 4.47 1.97
C ARG A 209 7.40 3.31 2.95
N GLY A 210 6.48 3.23 3.91
CA GLY A 210 6.45 2.15 4.90
C GLY A 210 6.13 0.77 4.32
N GLN A 211 5.56 0.69 3.11
CA GLN A 211 5.21 -0.57 2.43
C GLN A 211 6.07 -0.84 1.20
N SER A 212 5.95 -2.06 0.67
CA SER A 212 6.61 -2.49 -0.55
C SER A 212 5.63 -3.27 -1.42
N PHE A 213 5.61 -3.02 -2.74
CA PHE A 213 4.87 -3.84 -3.70
C PHE A 213 5.28 -5.32 -3.60
N ARG A 214 6.55 -5.61 -3.28
CA ARG A 214 7.05 -7.00 -3.11
C ARG A 214 6.23 -7.81 -2.11
N PHE A 215 5.71 -7.14 -1.06
CA PHE A 215 4.88 -7.79 -0.06
C PHE A 215 3.61 -8.36 -0.68
N TYR A 216 2.88 -7.55 -1.44
CA TYR A 216 1.61 -7.94 -2.06
C TYR A 216 1.80 -8.81 -3.30
N GLU A 217 2.87 -8.59 -4.07
CA GLU A 217 3.25 -9.44 -5.19
C GLU A 217 3.57 -10.87 -4.72
N ALA A 218 4.28 -11.01 -3.60
CA ALA A 218 4.55 -12.31 -2.99
C ALA A 218 3.26 -13.02 -2.56
N MET A 219 2.33 -12.28 -1.93
CA MET A 219 1.03 -12.83 -1.57
C MET A 219 0.25 -13.29 -2.80
N ASP A 220 0.21 -12.49 -3.89
CA ASP A 220 -0.48 -12.86 -5.15
C ASP A 220 0.07 -14.18 -5.72
N MET A 221 1.38 -14.41 -5.58
CA MET A 221 2.06 -15.61 -6.07
C MET A 221 2.10 -16.79 -5.07
N GLY A 222 1.48 -16.66 -3.91
CA GLY A 222 1.44 -17.73 -2.91
C GLY A 222 2.75 -17.98 -2.17
N VAL A 223 3.57 -16.95 -2.02
CA VAL A 223 4.82 -16.98 -1.26
C VAL A 223 4.66 -16.14 0.00
N ALA A 224 5.12 -16.65 1.15
CA ALA A 224 5.03 -15.92 2.41
C ALA A 224 5.92 -14.66 2.38
N PRO A 225 5.37 -13.46 2.48
CA PRO A 225 6.15 -12.24 2.50
C PRO A 225 6.75 -11.98 3.88
N VAL A 226 7.97 -11.44 3.89
CA VAL A 226 8.65 -10.91 5.08
C VAL A 226 8.69 -9.39 4.97
N LEU A 227 7.83 -8.71 5.71
CA LEU A 227 7.91 -7.25 5.82
C LEU A 227 9.14 -6.87 6.64
N ILE A 228 10.01 -6.00 6.10
CA ILE A 228 11.23 -5.54 6.77
C ILE A 228 11.18 -4.04 6.90
N GLY A 229 11.20 -3.52 8.12
CA GLY A 229 11.16 -2.08 8.38
C GLY A 229 10.77 -1.75 9.81
N ASP A 230 11.06 -0.52 10.22
CA ASP A 230 10.86 0.04 11.56
C ASP A 230 9.40 0.14 12.02
N MET A 231 8.46 -0.07 11.10
CA MET A 231 7.03 -0.06 11.39
C MET A 231 6.32 -1.23 10.74
N ASP A 232 5.47 -1.88 11.50
CA ASP A 232 4.54 -2.85 10.95
C ASP A 232 3.37 -2.13 10.26
N THR A 233 3.45 -1.99 8.94
CA THR A 233 2.46 -1.34 8.09
C THR A 233 1.49 -2.32 7.42
N ARG A 234 1.40 -3.54 7.91
CA ARG A 234 0.39 -4.51 7.45
C ARG A 234 -1.01 -3.96 7.79
N PRO A 235 -1.90 -3.78 6.81
CA PRO A 235 -3.18 -3.09 7.03
C PRO A 235 -4.20 -3.96 7.77
N PHE A 236 -5.19 -3.33 8.38
CA PHE A 236 -6.39 -3.99 8.93
C PHE A 236 -6.09 -5.09 9.96
N LYS A 237 -5.15 -4.85 10.88
CA LYS A 237 -4.69 -5.83 11.89
C LYS A 237 -5.78 -6.35 12.82
N ASN A 238 -6.85 -5.59 13.01
CA ASN A 238 -8.01 -6.02 13.80
C ASN A 238 -8.88 -7.05 13.07
N TRP A 239 -8.66 -7.24 11.76
CA TRP A 239 -9.51 -8.04 10.87
C TRP A 239 -8.75 -9.16 10.17
N ILE A 240 -7.45 -8.98 9.97
CA ILE A 240 -6.57 -9.93 9.27
C ILE A 240 -5.53 -10.45 10.24
N ASP A 241 -5.49 -11.76 10.40
CA ASP A 241 -4.43 -12.46 11.13
C ASP A 241 -3.18 -12.56 10.25
N TRP A 242 -2.36 -11.51 10.35
CA TRP A 242 -1.13 -11.37 9.58
C TRP A 242 -0.07 -12.42 9.93
N ASP A 243 -0.05 -12.89 11.18
CA ASP A 243 0.91 -13.89 11.63
C ASP A 243 0.61 -15.29 11.07
N SER A 244 -0.58 -15.49 10.51
CA SER A 244 -0.91 -16.72 9.78
C SER A 244 -0.46 -16.71 8.31
N CYS A 245 -0.08 -15.55 7.74
CA CYS A 245 0.15 -15.42 6.29
C CYS A 245 1.38 -14.59 5.91
N SER A 246 2.14 -14.09 6.88
CA SER A 246 3.32 -13.26 6.64
C SER A 246 4.27 -13.29 7.82
N TYR A 247 5.43 -12.67 7.66
CA TYR A 247 6.38 -12.39 8.72
C TYR A 247 6.67 -10.89 8.81
N TYR A 248 7.12 -10.45 9.98
CA TYR A 248 7.58 -9.09 10.21
C TYR A 248 8.94 -9.10 10.92
N VAL A 249 9.91 -8.41 10.34
CA VAL A 249 11.25 -8.24 10.89
C VAL A 249 11.50 -6.73 11.03
N PRO A 250 11.61 -6.19 12.25
CA PRO A 250 11.68 -4.75 12.47
C PRO A 250 13.00 -4.12 12.04
N ASP A 251 14.10 -4.89 12.04
CA ASP A 251 15.43 -4.43 11.64
C ASP A 251 16.10 -5.45 10.72
N ALA A 252 16.74 -4.97 9.66
CA ALA A 252 17.42 -5.84 8.69
C ALA A 252 18.56 -6.68 9.31
N SER A 253 19.19 -6.20 10.39
CA SER A 253 20.23 -6.95 11.12
C SER A 253 19.70 -8.22 11.81
N GLU A 254 18.39 -8.33 12.01
CA GLU A 254 17.76 -9.51 12.60
C GLU A 254 17.48 -10.61 11.56
N LEU A 255 17.65 -10.33 10.26
CA LEU A 255 17.33 -11.28 9.18
C LEU A 255 18.10 -12.58 9.25
N PRO A 256 19.43 -12.62 9.53
CA PRO A 256 20.14 -13.89 9.66
C PRO A 256 19.52 -14.79 10.74
N GLY A 257 19.26 -14.23 11.92
CA GLY A 257 18.64 -14.98 13.03
C GLY A 257 17.21 -15.42 12.73
N PHE A 258 16.43 -14.60 12.02
CA PHE A 258 15.10 -14.97 11.55
C PHE A 258 15.17 -16.17 10.58
N LEU A 259 16.09 -16.14 9.62
CA LEU A 259 16.24 -17.21 8.61
C LEU A 259 16.78 -18.49 9.22
N ASP A 260 17.69 -18.42 10.20
CA ASP A 260 18.19 -19.59 10.94
C ASP A 260 17.07 -20.32 11.70
N GLY A 261 16.08 -19.58 12.18
CA GLY A 261 14.91 -20.11 12.87
C GLY A 261 13.69 -20.41 11.99
N LEU A 262 13.79 -20.25 10.67
CA LEU A 262 12.65 -20.39 9.77
C LEU A 262 12.19 -21.84 9.64
N ASP A 263 10.95 -22.13 10.03
CA ASP A 263 10.28 -23.38 9.72
C ASP A 263 9.78 -23.36 8.26
N LEU A 264 10.39 -24.21 7.43
CA LEU A 264 10.11 -24.26 5.99
C LEU A 264 8.68 -24.75 5.68
N GLU A 265 8.14 -25.65 6.49
CA GLU A 265 6.75 -26.10 6.32
C GLU A 265 5.77 -25.01 6.71
N ASP A 266 6.06 -24.25 7.78
CA ASP A 266 5.28 -23.10 8.16
C ASP A 266 5.32 -22.01 7.09
N ALA A 267 6.49 -21.74 6.52
CA ALA A 267 6.63 -20.78 5.42
C ALA A 267 5.75 -21.16 4.20
N LEU A 268 5.69 -22.44 3.85
CA LEU A 268 4.82 -22.92 2.77
C LEU A 268 3.32 -22.74 3.12
N ARG A 269 2.92 -23.07 4.35
CA ARG A 269 1.53 -22.86 4.81
C ARG A 269 1.14 -21.40 4.78
N ARG A 270 2.01 -20.51 5.27
CA ARG A 270 1.80 -19.06 5.23
C ARG A 270 1.72 -18.54 3.80
N GLY A 271 2.52 -19.04 2.88
CA GLY A 271 2.44 -18.68 1.46
C GLY A 271 1.07 -18.98 0.86
N VAL A 272 0.55 -20.18 1.09
CA VAL A 272 -0.82 -20.56 0.66
C VAL A 272 -1.87 -19.63 1.29
N ARG A 273 -1.74 -19.38 2.61
CA ARG A 273 -2.67 -18.48 3.31
C ARG A 273 -2.55 -17.05 2.82
N ALA A 274 -1.34 -16.57 2.49
CA ALA A 274 -1.10 -15.25 1.93
C ALA A 274 -1.87 -15.03 0.63
N ALA A 275 -1.84 -16.02 -0.29
CA ALA A 275 -2.63 -15.96 -1.53
C ALA A 275 -4.13 -15.86 -1.24
N GLN A 276 -4.64 -16.66 -0.32
CA GLN A 276 -6.06 -16.59 0.07
C GLN A 276 -6.44 -15.21 0.61
N VAL A 277 -5.66 -14.70 1.57
CA VAL A 277 -5.89 -13.35 2.15
C VAL A 277 -5.83 -12.28 1.07
N TYR A 278 -4.83 -12.32 0.19
CA TYR A 278 -4.71 -11.34 -0.88
C TYR A 278 -5.93 -11.36 -1.81
N HIS A 279 -6.30 -12.51 -2.33
CA HIS A 279 -7.39 -12.62 -3.31
C HIS A 279 -8.78 -12.39 -2.71
N GLU A 280 -9.01 -12.75 -1.46
CA GLU A 280 -10.32 -12.63 -0.81
C GLU A 280 -10.51 -11.28 -0.10
N GLU A 281 -9.41 -10.69 0.41
CA GLU A 281 -9.48 -9.57 1.34
C GLU A 281 -8.84 -8.27 0.81
N LEU A 282 -7.70 -8.34 0.10
CA LEU A 282 -6.83 -7.19 -0.11
C LEU A 282 -6.78 -6.65 -1.55
N ARG A 283 -7.09 -7.46 -2.56
CA ARG A 283 -7.05 -7.00 -3.95
C ARG A 283 -8.15 -5.97 -4.25
N PHE A 284 -8.11 -5.41 -5.47
CA PHE A 284 -9.07 -4.42 -5.98
C PHE A 284 -10.50 -4.62 -5.49
N GLY A 285 -11.08 -3.57 -4.91
CA GLY A 285 -12.45 -3.52 -4.40
C GLY A 285 -12.72 -4.38 -3.16
N ARG A 286 -11.81 -5.27 -2.76
CA ARG A 286 -12.01 -6.16 -1.60
C ARG A 286 -11.65 -5.47 -0.30
N TRP A 287 -10.48 -4.85 -0.23
CA TRP A 287 -9.95 -4.16 0.95
C TRP A 287 -10.85 -3.00 1.41
N CYS A 288 -11.55 -2.35 0.48
CA CYS A 288 -12.38 -1.17 0.77
C CYS A 288 -13.43 -1.42 1.85
N ARG A 289 -13.87 -2.66 2.03
CA ARG A 289 -14.86 -3.03 3.05
C ARG A 289 -14.38 -2.81 4.48
N PHE A 290 -13.07 -2.79 4.70
CA PHE A 290 -12.48 -2.55 6.01
C PHE A 290 -12.41 -1.07 6.39
N VAL A 291 -12.58 -0.16 5.42
CA VAL A 291 -12.48 1.29 5.68
C VAL A 291 -13.56 1.74 6.66
N VAL A 292 -14.80 1.30 6.49
CA VAL A 292 -15.90 1.68 7.38
C VAL A 292 -15.67 1.21 8.83
N PRO A 293 -15.30 -0.07 9.10
CA PRO A 293 -14.93 -0.51 10.43
C PRO A 293 -13.74 0.25 11.04
N GLU A 294 -12.70 0.55 10.25
CA GLU A 294 -11.55 1.32 10.71
C GLU A 294 -11.95 2.75 11.13
N LEU A 295 -12.79 3.43 10.33
CA LEU A 295 -13.30 4.76 10.67
C LEU A 295 -14.15 4.75 11.94
N LEU A 296 -14.85 3.67 12.25
CA LEU A 296 -15.61 3.52 13.49
C LEU A 296 -14.71 3.37 14.73
N SER A 297 -13.46 2.97 14.56
CA SER A 297 -12.48 2.85 15.64
C SER A 297 -11.62 4.10 15.84
N VAL A 298 -11.75 5.10 15.00
CA VAL A 298 -11.13 6.42 15.20
C VAL A 298 -11.87 7.13 16.34
N PRO A 299 -11.15 7.59 17.40
CA PRO A 299 -11.75 8.22 18.59
C PRO A 299 -12.44 9.54 18.29
#